data_49d8a8dc16955f3f8ebeef10b89ba607
#
_entry.id   49d8a8dc16955f3f8ebeef10b89ba607
#
_cell.length_a   1.000
_cell.length_b   1.000
_cell.length_c   1.000
_cell.angle_alpha   90.00
_cell.angle_beta   90.00
_cell.angle_gamma   90.00
#
_symmetry.space_group_name_H-M   'P 1'
#
loop_
_entity.id
_entity.type
_entity.pdbx_description
1 polymer ?
#
loop_
_entity_poly.entity_id
_entity_poly.type
_entity_poly.pdbx_seq_one_letter_code
_entity_poly.pdbx_strand_id
1 'polypeptide(L)'
;TISLAFSMGGIWFFDRAGEEKNMVRKLLQYVGMGLLLAVGYKIRATVILTILSLLVYTVFTLDEEKITEWKKRIVSWGLSLAAVLLGLLLVFAVYGRAEQQYAGFDPAKTGYPTVHWIMMSAQGDGQYNSADDAFTGSFDTKAERTAADLAELRHRVGEMGPGGLLTLFRNKLRVAFSDGTDDYYALFRTMQSPSRLQKYIN
;
A
#
# COMPACT_ATOMS: atom_id res chain seq x y z
N THR A 1 -13.48 8.35 1.99
CA THR A 1 -12.25 8.76 1.27
C THR A 1 -12.24 8.14 -0.11
N ILE A 2 -11.74 8.85 -1.13
CA ILE A 2 -11.81 8.45 -2.56
C ILE A 2 -11.19 7.06 -2.80
N SER A 3 -10.07 6.72 -2.15
CA SER A 3 -9.41 5.42 -2.28
C SER A 3 -10.29 4.23 -1.89
N LEU A 4 -11.23 4.41 -0.96
CA LEU A 4 -12.18 3.38 -0.56
C LEU A 4 -13.11 2.98 -1.72
N ALA A 5 -13.56 3.94 -2.53
CA ALA A 5 -14.39 3.65 -3.70
C ALA A 5 -13.68 2.73 -4.71
N PHE A 6 -12.38 2.93 -4.91
CA PHE A 6 -11.58 2.05 -5.77
C PHE A 6 -11.39 0.65 -5.17
N SER A 7 -11.21 0.54 -3.85
CA SER A 7 -11.18 -0.75 -3.16
C SER A 7 -12.50 -1.50 -3.29
N MET A 8 -13.63 -0.82 -3.06
CA MET A 8 -14.98 -1.40 -3.20
C MET A 8 -15.26 -1.82 -4.65
N GLY A 9 -14.88 -0.99 -5.62
CA GLY A 9 -14.97 -1.35 -7.03
C GLY A 9 -14.12 -2.57 -7.39
N GLY A 10 -12.92 -2.68 -6.84
CA GLY A 10 -12.06 -3.85 -7.00
C GLY A 10 -12.69 -5.13 -6.43
N ILE A 11 -13.27 -5.06 -5.24
CA ILE A 11 -14.00 -6.17 -4.61
C ILE A 11 -15.22 -6.56 -5.45
N TRP A 12 -15.98 -5.59 -5.95
CA TRP A 12 -17.12 -5.84 -6.81
C TRP A 12 -16.74 -6.58 -8.10
N PHE A 13 -15.64 -6.17 -8.76
CA PHE A 13 -15.15 -6.89 -9.94
C PHE A 13 -14.68 -8.31 -9.62
N PHE A 14 -14.07 -8.50 -8.44
CA PHE A 14 -13.66 -9.83 -7.97
C PHE A 14 -14.85 -10.76 -7.81
N ASP A 15 -15.89 -10.29 -7.13
CA ASP A 15 -17.14 -11.03 -6.90
C ASP A 15 -17.82 -11.42 -8.22
N ARG A 16 -18.01 -10.44 -9.11
CA ARG A 16 -18.56 -10.66 -10.45
C ARG A 16 -17.75 -11.63 -11.29
N ALA A 17 -16.43 -11.57 -11.21
CA ALA A 17 -15.55 -12.51 -11.90
C ALA A 17 -15.71 -13.94 -11.37
N GLY A 18 -16.01 -14.10 -10.07
CA GLY A 18 -16.30 -15.40 -9.45
C GLY A 18 -17.54 -16.07 -10.02
N GLU A 19 -18.60 -15.31 -10.34
CA GLU A 19 -19.86 -15.80 -10.88
C GLU A 19 -19.85 -16.00 -12.40
N GLU A 20 -18.89 -15.35 -13.12
CA GLU A 20 -18.87 -15.34 -14.60
C GLU A 20 -18.40 -16.68 -15.17
N LYS A 21 -19.23 -17.25 -16.05
CA LYS A 21 -18.95 -18.52 -16.74
C LYS A 21 -18.15 -18.35 -18.03
N ASN A 22 -18.28 -17.19 -18.68
CA ASN A 22 -17.53 -16.90 -19.90
C ASN A 22 -16.12 -16.44 -19.56
N MET A 23 -15.11 -17.21 -20.00
CA MET A 23 -13.72 -16.96 -19.67
C MET A 23 -13.22 -15.58 -20.10
N VAL A 24 -13.63 -15.10 -21.26
CA VAL A 24 -13.20 -13.77 -21.76
C VAL A 24 -13.75 -12.66 -20.88
N ARG A 25 -15.05 -12.73 -20.54
CA ARG A 25 -15.69 -11.74 -19.65
C ARG A 25 -15.07 -11.78 -18.26
N LYS A 26 -14.80 -12.98 -17.75
CA LYS A 26 -14.11 -13.18 -16.46
C LYS A 26 -12.74 -12.49 -16.45
N LEU A 27 -11.93 -12.69 -17.47
CA LEU A 27 -10.61 -12.05 -17.57
C LEU A 27 -10.72 -10.53 -17.69
N LEU A 28 -11.70 -10.01 -18.46
CA LEU A 28 -11.94 -8.57 -18.54
C LEU A 28 -12.33 -7.96 -17.20
N GLN A 29 -13.08 -8.67 -16.36
CA GLN A 29 -13.40 -8.24 -14.99
C GLN A 29 -12.15 -8.21 -14.12
N TYR A 30 -11.26 -9.18 -14.20
CA TYR A 30 -9.98 -9.15 -13.50
C TYR A 30 -9.04 -8.04 -13.97
N VAL A 31 -9.04 -7.71 -15.27
CA VAL A 31 -8.33 -6.52 -15.77
C VAL A 31 -8.95 -5.24 -15.17
N GLY A 32 -10.29 -5.12 -15.18
CA GLY A 32 -10.99 -3.99 -14.55
C GLY A 32 -10.68 -3.85 -13.07
N MET A 33 -10.64 -4.96 -12.33
CA MET A 33 -10.18 -5.00 -10.94
C MET A 33 -8.76 -4.42 -10.81
N GLY A 34 -7.81 -4.91 -11.63
CA GLY A 34 -6.43 -4.43 -11.63
C GLY A 34 -6.32 -2.93 -11.92
N LEU A 35 -7.08 -2.42 -12.90
CA LEU A 35 -7.14 -0.99 -13.22
C LEU A 35 -7.60 -0.16 -12.02
N LEU A 36 -8.72 -0.53 -11.40
CA LEU A 36 -9.26 0.22 -10.25
C LEU A 36 -8.32 0.19 -9.05
N LEU A 37 -7.79 -0.98 -8.70
CA LEU A 37 -6.87 -1.11 -7.58
C LEU A 37 -5.57 -0.35 -7.80
N ALA A 38 -5.07 -0.29 -9.05
CA ALA A 38 -3.88 0.50 -9.39
C ALA A 38 -4.12 2.01 -9.25
N VAL A 39 -5.26 2.51 -9.75
CA VAL A 39 -5.65 3.92 -9.57
C VAL A 39 -5.80 4.24 -8.08
N GLY A 40 -6.51 3.39 -7.35
CA GLY A 40 -6.66 3.53 -5.89
C GLY A 40 -5.32 3.55 -5.15
N TYR A 41 -4.38 2.69 -5.54
CA TYR A 41 -3.04 2.64 -4.96
C TYR A 41 -2.23 3.92 -5.23
N LYS A 42 -2.36 4.51 -6.42
CA LYS A 42 -1.72 5.80 -6.73
C LYS A 42 -2.28 6.96 -5.91
N ILE A 43 -3.54 6.88 -5.51
CA ILE A 43 -4.17 7.85 -4.60
C ILE A 43 -3.74 7.60 -3.15
N ARG A 44 -3.75 6.32 -2.73
CA ARG A 44 -3.36 5.93 -1.37
C ARG A 44 -2.84 4.50 -1.35
N ALA A 45 -1.61 4.32 -0.91
CA ALA A 45 -0.92 3.02 -0.88
C ALA A 45 -1.64 1.95 -0.03
N THR A 46 -2.50 2.35 0.92
CA THR A 46 -3.28 1.43 1.77
C THR A 46 -4.22 0.50 0.98
N VAL A 47 -4.53 0.81 -0.29
CA VAL A 47 -5.30 -0.08 -1.19
C VAL A 47 -4.60 -1.43 -1.39
N ILE A 48 -3.28 -1.53 -1.16
CA ILE A 48 -2.56 -2.81 -1.16
C ILE A 48 -3.15 -3.82 -0.17
N LEU A 49 -3.73 -3.35 0.94
CA LEU A 49 -4.39 -4.22 1.91
C LEU A 49 -5.61 -4.93 1.31
N THR A 50 -6.33 -4.27 0.41
CA THR A 50 -7.44 -4.90 -0.34
C THR A 50 -6.92 -6.04 -1.22
N ILE A 51 -5.80 -5.82 -1.92
CA ILE A 51 -5.16 -6.85 -2.76
C ILE A 51 -4.74 -8.05 -1.89
N LEU A 52 -4.08 -7.79 -0.77
CA LEU A 52 -3.65 -8.85 0.16
C LEU A 52 -4.85 -9.60 0.75
N SER A 53 -5.92 -8.89 1.13
CA SER A 53 -7.14 -9.52 1.65
C SER A 53 -7.81 -10.42 0.62
N LEU A 54 -7.88 -10.01 -0.64
CA LEU A 54 -8.44 -10.82 -1.72
C LEU A 54 -7.56 -12.04 -2.03
N LEU A 55 -6.24 -11.92 -1.94
CA LEU A 55 -5.33 -13.06 -2.08
C LEU A 55 -5.54 -14.08 -0.95
N VAL A 56 -5.59 -13.60 0.29
CA VAL A 56 -5.85 -14.46 1.47
C VAL A 56 -7.21 -15.14 1.33
N TYR A 57 -8.26 -14.40 1.01
CA TYR A 57 -9.60 -14.93 0.78
C TYR A 57 -9.58 -16.04 -0.28
N THR A 58 -8.90 -15.79 -1.41
CA THR A 58 -8.79 -16.77 -2.51
C THR A 58 -8.11 -18.07 -2.05
N VAL A 59 -7.07 -17.98 -1.19
CA VAL A 59 -6.39 -19.16 -0.64
C VAL A 59 -7.29 -19.96 0.31
N PHE A 60 -8.01 -19.27 1.21
CA PHE A 60 -8.87 -19.91 2.20
C PHE A 60 -10.20 -20.44 1.65
N THR A 61 -10.65 -19.96 0.49
CA THR A 61 -11.86 -20.48 -0.18
C THR A 61 -11.55 -21.63 -1.15
N LEU A 62 -10.35 -22.21 -1.06
CA LEU A 62 -10.00 -23.42 -1.79
C LEU A 62 -10.78 -24.61 -1.21
N ASP A 63 -11.77 -25.05 -1.95
CA ASP A 63 -12.59 -26.19 -1.63
C ASP A 63 -11.77 -27.49 -1.79
N GLU A 64 -11.58 -28.24 -0.70
CA GLU A 64 -10.79 -29.48 -0.69
C GLU A 64 -11.40 -30.58 -1.58
N GLU A 65 -12.72 -30.53 -1.83
CA GLU A 65 -13.43 -31.55 -2.62
C GLU A 65 -13.07 -31.58 -4.13
N LYS A 66 -12.34 -30.58 -4.64
CA LYS A 66 -12.05 -30.45 -6.09
C LYS A 66 -10.58 -30.70 -6.46
N ILE A 67 -9.87 -31.50 -5.69
CA ILE A 67 -8.45 -31.85 -5.93
C ILE A 67 -8.23 -32.52 -7.29
N THR A 68 -9.23 -33.19 -7.86
CA THR A 68 -9.12 -33.92 -9.12
C THR A 68 -8.88 -33.02 -10.35
N GLU A 69 -9.20 -31.73 -10.29
CA GLU A 69 -9.02 -30.77 -11.39
C GLU A 69 -7.95 -29.69 -11.12
N TRP A 70 -7.02 -29.93 -10.23
CA TRP A 70 -6.01 -28.96 -9.78
C TRP A 70 -5.25 -28.28 -10.92
N LYS A 71 -4.92 -28.99 -12.00
CA LYS A 71 -4.19 -28.44 -13.16
C LYS A 71 -5.00 -27.35 -13.88
N LYS A 72 -6.28 -27.62 -14.16
CA LYS A 72 -7.17 -26.63 -14.80
C LYS A 72 -7.36 -25.40 -13.90
N ARG A 73 -7.41 -25.62 -12.61
CA ARG A 73 -7.57 -24.58 -11.58
C ARG A 73 -6.34 -23.69 -11.50
N ILE A 74 -5.14 -24.25 -11.46
CA ILE A 74 -3.88 -23.48 -11.48
C ILE A 74 -3.79 -22.63 -12.76
N VAL A 75 -4.13 -23.18 -13.92
CA VAL A 75 -4.13 -22.43 -15.18
C VAL A 75 -5.14 -21.28 -15.13
N SER A 76 -6.37 -21.53 -14.66
CA SER A 76 -7.39 -20.48 -14.51
C SER A 76 -6.94 -19.38 -13.55
N TRP A 77 -6.31 -19.74 -12.45
CA TRP A 77 -5.76 -18.78 -11.49
C TRP A 77 -4.60 -17.98 -12.05
N GLY A 78 -3.69 -18.66 -12.74
CA GLY A 78 -2.57 -18.01 -13.41
C GLY A 78 -3.06 -16.97 -14.42
N LEU A 79 -4.07 -17.30 -15.21
CA LEU A 79 -4.71 -16.38 -16.17
C LEU A 79 -5.41 -15.21 -15.45
N SER A 80 -6.13 -15.48 -14.36
CA SER A 80 -6.78 -14.44 -13.57
C SER A 80 -5.77 -13.47 -12.94
N LEU A 81 -4.70 -14.01 -12.36
CA LEU A 81 -3.61 -13.21 -11.81
C LEU A 81 -2.91 -12.39 -12.90
N ALA A 82 -2.63 -12.99 -14.05
CA ALA A 82 -2.05 -12.27 -15.19
C ALA A 82 -2.95 -11.14 -15.68
N ALA A 83 -4.27 -11.33 -15.69
CA ALA A 83 -5.24 -10.29 -16.05
C ALA A 83 -5.23 -9.12 -15.06
N VAL A 84 -5.20 -9.41 -13.74
CA VAL A 84 -5.06 -8.36 -12.71
C VAL A 84 -3.75 -7.60 -12.88
N LEU A 85 -2.62 -8.33 -13.06
CA LEU A 85 -1.32 -7.73 -13.28
C LEU A 85 -1.28 -6.86 -14.55
N LEU A 86 -1.96 -7.29 -15.62
CA LEU A 86 -2.09 -6.49 -16.84
C LEU A 86 -2.79 -5.16 -16.55
N GLY A 87 -3.90 -5.18 -15.82
CA GLY A 87 -4.60 -3.96 -15.40
C GLY A 87 -3.71 -3.02 -14.56
N LEU A 88 -2.96 -3.58 -13.60
CA LEU A 88 -2.00 -2.84 -12.80
C LEU A 88 -0.92 -2.19 -13.67
N LEU A 89 -0.29 -2.97 -14.55
CA LEU A 89 0.79 -2.50 -15.42
C LEU A 89 0.33 -1.39 -16.37
N LEU A 90 -0.88 -1.49 -16.93
CA LEU A 90 -1.43 -0.46 -17.80
C LEU A 90 -1.52 0.90 -17.09
N VAL A 91 -2.07 0.92 -15.86
CA VAL A 91 -2.16 2.17 -15.08
C VAL A 91 -0.78 2.71 -14.75
N PHE A 92 0.14 1.86 -14.28
CA PHE A 92 1.49 2.31 -13.94
C PHE A 92 2.26 2.82 -15.16
N ALA A 93 2.09 2.19 -16.33
CA ALA A 93 2.73 2.64 -17.57
C ALA A 93 2.18 3.99 -18.05
N VAL A 94 0.85 4.16 -18.02
CA VAL A 94 0.21 5.44 -18.40
C VAL A 94 0.59 6.53 -17.42
N TYR A 95 0.52 6.26 -16.12
CA TYR A 95 0.86 7.22 -15.08
C TYR A 95 2.33 7.65 -15.15
N GLY A 96 3.27 6.69 -15.30
CA GLY A 96 4.69 6.99 -15.42
C GLY A 96 5.01 7.85 -16.64
N ARG A 97 4.34 7.62 -17.79
CA ARG A 97 4.48 8.48 -18.98
C ARG A 97 3.91 9.88 -18.74
N ALA A 98 2.76 9.97 -18.08
CA ALA A 98 2.15 11.25 -17.76
C ALA A 98 3.03 12.08 -16.79
N GLU A 99 3.60 11.44 -15.76
CA GLU A 99 4.54 12.11 -14.85
C GLU A 99 5.75 12.70 -15.61
N GLN A 100 6.35 11.92 -16.51
CA GLN A 100 7.50 12.37 -17.30
C GLN A 100 7.14 13.52 -18.26
N GLN A 101 5.98 13.44 -18.90
CA GLN A 101 5.58 14.38 -19.95
C GLN A 101 5.03 15.69 -19.43
N TYR A 102 4.24 15.67 -18.36
CA TYR A 102 3.47 16.84 -17.91
C TYR A 102 4.03 17.52 -16.67
N ALA A 103 4.74 16.81 -15.80
CA ALA A 103 5.23 17.40 -14.57
C ALA A 103 6.64 17.97 -14.65
N GLY A 104 7.36 17.79 -15.75
CA GLY A 104 8.79 18.08 -15.81
C GLY A 104 9.59 17.34 -14.73
N PHE A 105 9.00 16.27 -14.23
CA PHE A 105 9.42 15.53 -13.07
C PHE A 105 10.51 14.55 -13.49
N ASP A 106 11.70 14.71 -12.97
CA ASP A 106 12.76 13.74 -13.13
C ASP A 106 12.61 12.66 -12.04
N PRO A 107 12.07 11.47 -12.35
CA PRO A 107 11.86 10.42 -11.36
C PRO A 107 13.18 9.89 -10.76
N ALA A 108 14.32 10.20 -11.38
CA ALA A 108 15.65 9.86 -10.86
C ALA A 108 16.12 10.84 -9.77
N LYS A 109 15.60 12.06 -9.77
CA LYS A 109 16.02 13.13 -8.85
C LYS A 109 14.97 13.47 -7.80
N THR A 110 13.70 13.25 -8.12
CA THR A 110 12.59 13.74 -7.28
C THR A 110 11.91 12.62 -6.50
N GLY A 111 11.45 12.94 -5.33
CA GLY A 111 10.70 12.07 -4.43
C GLY A 111 11.55 11.15 -3.57
N TYR A 112 10.96 10.72 -2.48
CA TYR A 112 11.57 9.74 -1.59
C TYR A 112 11.35 8.32 -2.11
N PRO A 113 12.35 7.42 -1.98
CA PRO A 113 12.18 6.00 -2.29
C PRO A 113 11.26 5.34 -1.26
N THR A 114 10.60 4.25 -1.63
CA THR A 114 9.73 3.51 -0.71
C THR A 114 10.47 3.02 0.54
N VAL A 115 11.76 2.71 0.42
CA VAL A 115 12.59 2.27 1.55
C VAL A 115 12.74 3.37 2.62
N HIS A 116 12.65 4.66 2.26
CA HIS A 116 12.65 5.77 3.21
C HIS A 116 11.57 5.62 4.29
N TRP A 117 10.35 5.33 3.87
CA TRP A 117 9.24 5.15 4.81
C TRP A 117 9.40 3.92 5.71
N ILE A 118 10.01 2.86 5.17
CA ILE A 118 10.33 1.66 5.93
C ILE A 118 11.43 1.95 6.94
N MET A 119 12.50 2.64 6.53
CA MET A 119 13.63 3.03 7.37
C MET A 119 13.16 3.97 8.50
N MET A 120 12.42 5.03 8.17
CA MET A 120 11.85 5.96 9.15
C MET A 120 10.97 5.24 10.16
N SER A 121 10.18 4.27 9.71
CA SER A 121 9.30 3.50 10.58
C SER A 121 10.02 2.45 11.45
N ALA A 122 11.31 2.19 11.20
CA ALA A 122 12.12 1.21 11.93
C ALA A 122 12.82 1.83 13.16
N GLN A 123 12.14 2.71 13.88
CA GLN A 123 12.63 3.29 15.14
C GLN A 123 11.47 3.79 16.02
N GLY A 124 11.71 3.94 17.31
CA GLY A 124 10.78 4.54 18.27
C GLY A 124 9.43 3.85 18.30
N ASP A 125 8.39 4.60 17.97
CA ASP A 125 7.02 4.16 17.81
C ASP A 125 6.60 4.02 16.34
N GLY A 126 7.54 4.29 15.41
CA GLY A 126 7.32 4.21 13.97
C GLY A 126 6.63 5.42 13.36
N GLN A 127 6.53 6.52 14.10
CA GLN A 127 5.96 7.78 13.64
C GLN A 127 6.95 8.57 12.75
N TYR A 128 6.46 9.67 12.17
CA TYR A 128 7.27 10.59 11.38
C TYR A 128 8.46 11.14 12.18
N ASN A 129 9.63 11.16 11.55
CA ASN A 129 10.85 11.68 12.11
C ASN A 129 11.52 12.68 11.14
N SER A 130 11.61 13.93 11.57
CA SER A 130 12.21 15.00 10.75
C SER A 130 13.72 14.82 10.53
N ALA A 131 14.43 14.14 11.44
CA ALA A 131 15.84 13.84 11.25
C ALA A 131 16.06 12.84 10.11
N ASP A 132 15.18 11.83 9.99
CA ASP A 132 15.22 10.87 8.88
C ASP A 132 14.85 11.52 7.55
N ASP A 133 13.88 12.46 7.58
CA ASP A 133 13.53 13.25 6.42
C ASP A 133 14.73 14.08 5.93
N ALA A 134 15.42 14.76 6.85
CA ALA A 134 16.63 15.51 6.54
C ALA A 134 17.78 14.61 6.06
N PHE A 135 17.94 13.42 6.67
CA PHE A 135 18.95 12.44 6.26
C PHE A 135 18.75 12.00 4.82
N THR A 136 17.56 11.51 4.47
CA THR A 136 17.27 11.09 3.09
C THR A 136 17.32 12.28 2.12
N GLY A 137 16.85 13.46 2.54
CA GLY A 137 16.88 14.69 1.75
C GLY A 137 18.28 15.22 1.44
N SER A 138 19.32 14.80 2.19
CA SER A 138 20.70 15.22 1.97
C SER A 138 21.37 14.62 0.71
N PHE A 139 20.76 13.61 0.10
CA PHE A 139 21.29 12.97 -1.10
C PHE A 139 20.61 13.48 -2.37
N ASP A 140 21.36 13.67 -3.43
CA ASP A 140 20.88 14.33 -4.66
C ASP A 140 19.99 13.43 -5.51
N THR A 141 20.34 12.14 -5.63
CA THR A 141 19.63 11.21 -6.51
C THR A 141 18.79 10.20 -5.74
N LYS A 142 17.72 9.73 -6.36
CA LYS A 142 16.87 8.67 -5.78
C LYS A 142 17.63 7.36 -5.54
N ALA A 143 18.64 7.07 -6.35
CA ALA A 143 19.50 5.89 -6.21
C ALA A 143 20.36 5.99 -4.93
N GLU A 144 20.98 7.15 -4.70
CA GLU A 144 21.76 7.44 -3.49
C GLU A 144 20.89 7.39 -2.24
N ARG A 145 19.70 8.03 -2.28
CA ARG A 145 18.70 7.97 -1.21
C ARG A 145 18.33 6.52 -0.89
N THR A 146 18.05 5.72 -1.92
CA THR A 146 17.69 4.30 -1.73
C THR A 146 18.82 3.51 -1.07
N ALA A 147 20.05 3.72 -1.50
CA ALA A 147 21.23 3.03 -0.96
C ALA A 147 21.48 3.43 0.51
N ALA A 148 21.41 4.73 0.82
CA ALA A 148 21.60 5.27 2.16
C ALA A 148 20.50 4.79 3.12
N ASP A 149 19.23 4.90 2.72
CA ASP A 149 18.09 4.45 3.54
C ASP A 149 18.11 2.95 3.78
N LEU A 150 18.56 2.16 2.79
CA LEU A 150 18.69 0.71 2.94
C LEU A 150 19.83 0.33 3.90
N ALA A 151 20.95 1.06 3.84
CA ALA A 151 22.07 0.87 4.76
C ALA A 151 21.65 1.21 6.20
N GLU A 152 20.98 2.34 6.40
CA GLU A 152 20.49 2.77 7.70
C GLU A 152 19.41 1.81 8.25
N LEU A 153 18.49 1.35 7.40
CA LEU A 153 17.49 0.33 7.79
C LEU A 153 18.16 -0.95 8.28
N ARG A 154 19.17 -1.45 7.54
CA ARG A 154 19.93 -2.64 7.95
C ARG A 154 20.65 -2.45 9.29
N HIS A 155 21.24 -1.28 9.48
CA HIS A 155 21.90 -0.91 10.72
C HIS A 155 20.90 -0.95 11.88
N ARG A 156 19.77 -0.25 11.79
CA ARG A 156 18.73 -0.22 12.83
C ARG A 156 18.16 -1.60 13.15
N VAL A 157 17.83 -2.37 12.13
CA VAL A 157 17.32 -3.74 12.32
C VAL A 157 18.36 -4.64 12.97
N GLY A 158 19.64 -4.49 12.60
CA GLY A 158 20.74 -5.24 13.20
C GLY A 158 20.95 -4.88 14.69
N GLU A 159 20.93 -3.59 15.04
CA GLU A 159 21.05 -3.14 16.43
C GLU A 159 19.87 -3.57 17.31
N MET A 160 18.65 -3.47 16.78
CA MET A 160 17.45 -3.88 17.52
C MET A 160 17.41 -5.38 17.81
N GLY A 161 17.88 -6.19 16.88
CA GLY A 161 17.74 -7.64 16.96
C GLY A 161 16.28 -8.10 17.06
N PRO A 162 16.02 -9.42 17.24
CA PRO A 162 14.65 -9.96 17.27
C PRO A 162 13.78 -9.38 18.40
N GLY A 163 14.37 -9.15 19.58
CA GLY A 163 13.65 -8.59 20.73
C GLY A 163 13.22 -7.13 20.51
N GLY A 164 14.12 -6.32 19.95
CA GLY A 164 13.83 -4.93 19.61
C GLY A 164 12.77 -4.80 18.53
N LEU A 165 12.82 -5.65 17.50
CA LEU A 165 11.81 -5.71 16.45
C LEU A 165 10.43 -6.06 17.01
N LEU A 166 10.34 -7.02 17.94
CA LEU A 166 9.08 -7.36 18.60
C LEU A 166 8.54 -6.18 19.43
N THR A 167 9.44 -5.47 20.13
CA THR A 167 9.08 -4.26 20.89
C THR A 167 8.58 -3.15 19.99
N LEU A 168 9.27 -2.89 18.88
CA LEU A 168 8.83 -1.93 17.84
C LEU A 168 7.44 -2.28 17.31
N PHE A 169 7.22 -3.54 16.95
CA PHE A 169 5.93 -4.00 16.46
C PHE A 169 4.81 -3.80 17.48
N ARG A 170 5.07 -4.17 18.75
CA ARG A 170 4.13 -3.94 19.87
C ARG A 170 3.81 -2.46 20.05
N ASN A 171 4.81 -1.58 20.00
CA ASN A 171 4.62 -0.14 20.13
C ASN A 171 3.76 0.41 18.97
N LYS A 172 4.02 -0.01 17.72
CA LYS A 172 3.20 0.35 16.56
C LYS A 172 1.76 -0.10 16.71
N LEU A 173 1.52 -1.34 17.15
CA LEU A 173 0.16 -1.82 17.42
C LEU A 173 -0.52 -0.98 18.49
N ARG A 174 0.22 -0.63 19.56
CA ARG A 174 -0.33 0.22 20.62
C ARG A 174 -0.74 1.58 20.08
N VAL A 175 0.10 2.24 19.28
CA VAL A 175 -0.22 3.55 18.69
C VAL A 175 -1.41 3.42 17.73
N ALA A 176 -1.42 2.41 16.85
CA ALA A 176 -2.47 2.25 15.86
C ALA A 176 -3.85 1.90 16.43
N PHE A 177 -3.90 1.20 17.59
CA PHE A 177 -5.14 0.65 18.13
C PHE A 177 -5.51 1.18 19.52
N SER A 178 -4.68 2.04 20.16
CA SER A 178 -4.93 2.44 21.57
C SER A 178 -6.13 3.36 21.73
N ASP A 179 -6.34 4.28 20.81
CA ASP A 179 -7.44 5.27 20.92
C ASP A 179 -8.19 5.50 19.58
N GLY A 180 -7.72 4.89 18.49
CA GLY A 180 -8.35 5.04 17.17
C GLY A 180 -8.21 6.44 16.56
N THR A 181 -7.47 7.35 17.19
CA THR A 181 -7.37 8.75 16.76
C THR A 181 -6.10 9.07 15.99
N ASP A 182 -5.11 8.16 15.99
CA ASP A 182 -3.82 8.32 15.28
C ASP A 182 -3.22 9.73 15.47
N ASP A 183 -3.13 10.15 16.74
CA ASP A 183 -2.62 11.47 17.15
C ASP A 183 -3.45 12.69 16.66
N TYR A 184 -4.65 12.44 16.14
CA TYR A 184 -5.55 13.50 15.67
C TYR A 184 -5.84 14.54 16.77
N TYR A 185 -5.85 14.12 18.03
CA TYR A 185 -6.02 15.02 19.17
C TYR A 185 -4.83 15.97 19.37
N ALA A 186 -3.61 15.53 19.14
CA ALA A 186 -2.44 16.40 19.19
C ALA A 186 -2.49 17.46 18.07
N LEU A 187 -2.90 17.05 16.85
CA LEU A 187 -3.09 17.96 15.72
C LEU A 187 -4.15 19.02 16.00
N PHE A 188 -5.27 18.64 16.61
CA PHE A 188 -6.34 19.59 16.99
C PHE A 188 -5.91 20.56 18.10
N ARG A 189 -5.08 20.13 19.05
CA ARG A 189 -4.53 20.99 20.10
C ARG A 189 -3.55 22.04 19.57
N THR A 190 -2.85 21.75 18.49
CA THR A 190 -1.88 22.68 17.86
C THR A 190 -2.55 23.69 16.91
N MET A 191 -3.81 23.50 16.53
CA MET A 191 -4.55 24.47 15.75
C MET A 191 -4.86 25.73 16.59
N GLN A 192 -4.20 26.84 16.26
CA GLN A 192 -4.33 28.12 16.98
C GLN A 192 -5.71 28.79 16.85
N SER A 193 -6.61 28.28 16.04
CA SER A 193 -7.98 28.76 15.90
C SER A 193 -8.97 27.67 16.25
N PRO A 194 -9.61 27.71 17.43
CA PRO A 194 -10.63 26.76 17.77
C PRO A 194 -11.80 26.86 16.79
N SER A 195 -12.07 25.78 16.05
CA SER A 195 -13.27 25.70 15.24
C SER A 195 -14.51 25.79 16.14
N ARG A 196 -15.65 26.28 15.58
CA ARG A 196 -16.92 26.31 16.33
C ARG A 196 -17.30 24.96 16.95
N LEU A 197 -16.85 23.85 16.35
CA LEU A 197 -17.07 22.48 16.85
C LEU A 197 -16.23 22.14 18.10
N GLN A 198 -15.06 22.75 18.27
CA GLN A 198 -14.20 22.51 19.43
C GLN A 198 -14.84 22.99 20.74
N LYS A 199 -15.79 23.94 20.65
CA LYS A 199 -16.56 24.47 21.77
C LYS A 199 -17.57 23.48 22.36
N TYR A 200 -17.87 22.38 21.63
CA TYR A 200 -18.83 21.35 22.03
C TYR A 200 -18.16 20.02 22.43
N ILE A 201 -16.81 19.94 22.31
CA ILE A 201 -16.06 18.69 22.58
C ILE A 201 -15.27 18.80 23.91
N ASN A 202 -15.14 19.99 24.50
CA ASN A 202 -14.62 20.24 25.83
C ASN A 202 -15.79 20.43 26.80
#